data_b51296f773cb5402b41d54ca13dea0ff
#
_entry.id   b51296f773cb5402b41d54ca13dea0ff
#
_cell.length_a   1.000
_cell.length_b   1.000
_cell.length_c   1.000
_cell.angle_alpha   90.00
_cell.angle_beta   90.00
_cell.angle_gamma   90.00
#
_symmetry.space_group_name_H-M   'P 1'
#
loop_
_entity.id
_entity.type
_entity.pdbx_description
1 polymer ?
#
loop_
_entity_poly.entity_id
_entity_poly.type
_entity_poly.pdbx_seq_one_letter_code
_entity_poly.pdbx_strand_id
1 'polypeptide(L)'
;SVGRISRSRQLEFEMNRLRTQIGIVGAGPAGLLLAHLLRLRGIESVVVETRSREYVENRIRAGVLEQGTVDTLNESGVGERLRRQGLVHHGIELSFNGRRHRINLHELTGGRAITVYGQTEVVKDLITARLNVVAPLYFEVAETAIDDFDTDLPKIRFHHQGEAQEIHCDFIAGCDGFHGICRAAIAADRLQIFERTYPFGWLGILAESKPPSKELIYCNHERGFALFSMRTPEITRLYIQCEANDALANWSD
;
A
#
# COMPACT_ATOMS: atom_id res chain seq x y z
N SER A 1 62.31 -23.93 15.75
CA SER A 1 61.19 -23.10 16.15
C SER A 1 60.47 -22.62 14.88
N VAL A 2 59.45 -23.37 14.48
CA VAL A 2 58.68 -23.11 13.25
C VAL A 2 57.38 -22.40 13.67
N GLY A 3 57.25 -21.15 13.22
CA GLY A 3 56.08 -20.34 13.45
C GLY A 3 54.87 -20.86 12.65
N ARG A 4 53.81 -21.21 13.39
CA ARG A 4 52.48 -21.47 12.81
C ARG A 4 51.85 -20.13 12.41
N ILE A 5 51.73 -19.90 11.10
CA ILE A 5 50.89 -18.86 10.55
C ILE A 5 49.44 -19.37 10.58
N SER A 6 48.67 -18.81 11.48
CA SER A 6 47.22 -19.00 11.52
C SER A 6 46.59 -18.32 10.29
N ARG A 7 46.13 -19.10 9.33
CA ARG A 7 45.22 -18.63 8.29
C ARG A 7 43.84 -18.54 8.89
N SER A 8 43.44 -17.35 9.32
CA SER A 8 42.03 -16.99 9.48
C SER A 8 41.40 -17.05 8.07
N ARG A 9 40.67 -18.12 7.78
CA ARG A 9 39.70 -18.12 6.69
C ARG A 9 38.63 -17.07 7.01
N GLN A 10 38.73 -15.93 6.41
CA GLN A 10 37.58 -15.08 6.17
C GLN A 10 36.62 -15.90 5.30
N LEU A 11 35.53 -16.36 5.92
CA LEU A 11 34.35 -16.80 5.19
C LEU A 11 33.76 -15.52 4.58
N GLU A 12 34.18 -15.16 3.37
CA GLU A 12 33.41 -14.28 2.51
C GLU A 12 32.12 -15.06 2.20
N PHE A 13 31.02 -14.69 2.87
CA PHE A 13 29.71 -15.10 2.45
C PHE A 13 29.55 -14.58 1.03
N GLU A 14 29.48 -15.47 0.05
CA GLU A 14 29.15 -15.11 -1.34
C GLU A 14 27.73 -14.50 -1.31
N MET A 15 27.65 -13.17 -1.34
CA MET A 15 26.39 -12.46 -1.54
C MET A 15 25.86 -12.82 -2.93
N ASN A 16 24.63 -13.30 -2.97
CA ASN A 16 23.95 -13.52 -4.24
C ASN A 16 23.60 -12.15 -4.86
N ARG A 17 24.17 -11.83 -6.01
CA ARG A 17 24.03 -10.54 -6.69
C ARG A 17 23.01 -10.66 -7.81
N LEU A 18 21.99 -9.83 -7.73
CA LEU A 18 20.96 -9.66 -8.75
C LEU A 18 21.19 -8.33 -9.48
N ARG A 19 20.84 -8.27 -10.77
CA ARG A 19 20.85 -7.04 -11.56
C ARG A 19 19.46 -6.79 -12.14
N THR A 20 18.99 -5.56 -12.05
CA THR A 20 17.71 -5.11 -12.65
C THR A 20 17.80 -3.64 -13.03
N GLN A 21 16.86 -3.13 -13.81
CA GLN A 21 16.78 -1.69 -14.07
C GLN A 21 16.21 -0.94 -12.85
N ILE A 22 15.15 -1.45 -12.24
CA ILE A 22 14.50 -0.78 -11.12
C ILE A 22 14.43 -1.71 -9.90
N GLY A 23 15.04 -1.28 -8.79
CA GLY A 23 14.84 -1.89 -7.48
C GLY A 23 13.65 -1.21 -6.77
N ILE A 24 12.66 -1.98 -6.32
CA ILE A 24 11.46 -1.44 -5.66
C ILE A 24 11.41 -1.93 -4.22
N VAL A 25 11.38 -1.00 -3.27
CA VAL A 25 11.25 -1.30 -1.84
C VAL A 25 9.79 -1.10 -1.42
N GLY A 26 9.13 -2.19 -1.06
CA GLY A 26 7.72 -2.24 -0.64
C GLY A 26 6.79 -2.87 -1.68
N ALA A 27 6.08 -3.94 -1.28
CA ALA A 27 5.05 -4.62 -2.07
C ALA A 27 3.62 -4.17 -1.69
N GLY A 28 3.47 -2.92 -1.31
CA GLY A 28 2.17 -2.27 -1.21
C GLY A 28 1.58 -1.95 -2.60
N PRO A 29 0.37 -1.36 -2.66
CA PRO A 29 -0.29 -1.05 -3.94
C PRO A 29 0.56 -0.16 -4.84
N ALA A 30 1.33 0.77 -4.29
CA ALA A 30 2.20 1.66 -5.06
C ALA A 30 3.34 0.90 -5.74
N GLY A 31 4.10 0.09 -4.98
CA GLY A 31 5.24 -0.65 -5.52
C GLY A 31 4.82 -1.75 -6.51
N LEU A 32 3.75 -2.46 -6.20
CA LEU A 32 3.22 -3.51 -7.10
C LEU A 32 2.66 -2.92 -8.40
N LEU A 33 1.91 -1.82 -8.33
CA LEU A 33 1.39 -1.16 -9.53
C LEU A 33 2.53 -0.58 -10.37
N LEU A 34 3.52 0.07 -9.74
CA LEU A 34 4.71 0.56 -10.44
C LEU A 34 5.42 -0.59 -11.15
N ALA A 35 5.69 -1.70 -10.46
CA ALA A 35 6.33 -2.87 -11.04
C ALA A 35 5.55 -3.44 -12.24
N HIS A 36 4.21 -3.45 -12.15
CA HIS A 36 3.34 -3.90 -13.22
C HIS A 36 3.42 -2.97 -14.45
N LEU A 37 3.33 -1.66 -14.25
CA LEU A 37 3.39 -0.66 -15.32
C LEU A 37 4.77 -0.63 -16.00
N LEU A 38 5.86 -0.78 -15.25
CA LEU A 38 7.22 -0.90 -15.78
C LEU A 38 7.34 -2.13 -16.70
N ARG A 39 6.87 -3.28 -16.24
CA ARG A 39 6.87 -4.52 -17.03
C ARG A 39 6.13 -4.37 -18.36
N LEU A 40 4.98 -3.71 -18.37
CA LEU A 40 4.21 -3.44 -19.60
C LEU A 40 4.99 -2.58 -20.61
N ARG A 41 6.02 -1.88 -20.15
CA ARG A 41 6.95 -1.09 -20.99
C ARG A 41 8.29 -1.78 -21.24
N GLY A 42 8.40 -3.05 -20.90
CA GLY A 42 9.64 -3.81 -21.08
C GLY A 42 10.77 -3.43 -20.12
N ILE A 43 10.44 -2.75 -18.99
CA ILE A 43 11.42 -2.36 -17.97
C ILE A 43 11.40 -3.41 -16.86
N GLU A 44 12.56 -3.98 -16.57
CA GLU A 44 12.74 -5.00 -15.55
C GLU A 44 12.76 -4.38 -14.14
N SER A 45 12.15 -5.07 -13.19
CA SER A 45 12.15 -4.66 -11.79
C SER A 45 12.19 -5.85 -10.84
N VAL A 46 12.82 -5.63 -9.68
CA VAL A 46 12.78 -6.54 -8.52
C VAL A 46 12.07 -5.82 -7.39
N VAL A 47 11.14 -6.51 -6.72
CA VAL A 47 10.39 -5.96 -5.58
C VAL A 47 10.79 -6.71 -4.31
N VAL A 48 11.10 -5.98 -3.24
CA VAL A 48 11.38 -6.51 -1.91
C VAL A 48 10.36 -6.00 -0.89
N GLU A 49 9.91 -6.89 0.01
CA GLU A 49 8.91 -6.61 1.03
C GLU A 49 9.28 -7.27 2.37
N THR A 50 9.28 -6.50 3.44
CA THR A 50 9.64 -7.00 4.78
C THR A 50 8.57 -7.89 5.40
N ARG A 51 7.32 -7.74 5.00
CA ARG A 51 6.19 -8.52 5.51
C ARG A 51 5.97 -9.78 4.71
N SER A 52 5.26 -10.74 5.30
CA SER A 52 4.81 -11.92 4.57
C SER A 52 3.77 -11.56 3.51
N ARG A 53 3.66 -12.40 2.50
CA ARG A 53 2.62 -12.28 1.47
C ARG A 53 1.23 -12.25 2.11
N GLU A 54 0.96 -13.16 3.03
CA GLU A 54 -0.31 -13.24 3.74
C GLU A 54 -0.66 -11.93 4.46
N TYR A 55 0.31 -11.33 5.16
CA TYR A 55 0.11 -10.05 5.82
C TYR A 55 -0.24 -8.94 4.81
N VAL A 56 0.49 -8.85 3.69
CA VAL A 56 0.28 -7.82 2.67
C VAL A 56 -1.11 -7.97 2.01
N GLU A 57 -1.53 -9.21 1.71
CA GLU A 57 -2.82 -9.52 1.10
C GLU A 57 -4.01 -9.30 2.04
N ASN A 58 -3.82 -9.41 3.36
CA ASN A 58 -4.91 -9.36 4.34
C ASN A 58 -4.95 -8.06 5.17
N ARG A 59 -3.95 -7.20 5.03
CA ARG A 59 -3.92 -5.95 5.80
C ARG A 59 -5.02 -4.99 5.35
N ILE A 60 -6.05 -4.85 6.17
CA ILE A 60 -7.18 -3.95 5.91
C ILE A 60 -6.70 -2.49 5.90
N ARG A 61 -6.96 -1.80 4.80
CA ARG A 61 -6.64 -0.39 4.56
C ARG A 61 -7.83 0.29 3.88
N ALA A 62 -7.55 1.32 3.07
CA ALA A 62 -8.53 2.01 2.26
C ALA A 62 -9.34 1.05 1.36
N GLY A 63 -10.46 1.50 0.85
CA GLY A 63 -11.35 0.68 0.03
C GLY A 63 -12.12 1.49 -0.98
N VAL A 64 -11.70 2.72 -1.25
CA VAL A 64 -12.30 3.59 -2.27
C VAL A 64 -11.21 3.97 -3.26
N LEU A 65 -11.49 3.74 -4.53
CA LEU A 65 -10.62 4.11 -5.65
C LEU A 65 -11.23 5.30 -6.39
N GLU A 66 -10.38 6.25 -6.71
CA GLU A 66 -10.73 7.34 -7.61
C GLU A 66 -10.70 6.88 -9.07
N GLN A 67 -11.41 7.58 -9.95
CA GLN A 67 -11.54 7.24 -11.37
C GLN A 67 -10.18 6.99 -12.04
N GLY A 68 -9.19 7.84 -11.80
CA GLY A 68 -7.86 7.70 -12.41
C GLY A 68 -7.16 6.39 -12.03
N THR A 69 -7.34 5.92 -10.80
CA THR A 69 -6.82 4.61 -10.37
C THR A 69 -7.57 3.46 -11.04
N VAL A 70 -8.90 3.57 -11.13
CA VAL A 70 -9.75 2.58 -11.82
C VAL A 70 -9.36 2.46 -13.29
N ASP A 71 -9.18 3.59 -13.97
CA ASP A 71 -8.76 3.64 -15.37
C ASP A 71 -7.38 2.99 -15.54
N THR A 72 -6.40 3.35 -14.70
CA THR A 72 -5.06 2.77 -14.75
C THR A 72 -5.07 1.25 -14.56
N LEU A 73 -5.83 0.73 -13.59
CA LEU A 73 -5.95 -0.72 -13.37
C LEU A 73 -6.60 -1.43 -14.56
N ASN A 74 -7.63 -0.83 -15.15
CA ASN A 74 -8.31 -1.37 -16.32
C ASN A 74 -7.42 -1.38 -17.56
N GLU A 75 -6.78 -0.26 -17.87
CA GLU A 75 -5.90 -0.07 -19.04
C GLU A 75 -4.65 -0.96 -18.94
N SER A 76 -4.14 -1.17 -17.74
CA SER A 76 -3.00 -2.06 -17.49
C SER A 76 -3.35 -3.55 -17.49
N GLY A 77 -4.62 -3.92 -17.62
CA GLY A 77 -5.07 -5.31 -17.73
C GLY A 77 -5.27 -6.06 -16.41
N VAL A 78 -5.12 -5.39 -15.25
CA VAL A 78 -5.37 -6.01 -13.93
C VAL A 78 -6.73 -5.66 -13.34
N GLY A 79 -7.58 -4.96 -14.08
CA GLY A 79 -8.90 -4.47 -13.63
C GLY A 79 -10.05 -5.45 -13.81
N GLU A 80 -9.86 -6.71 -14.19
CA GLU A 80 -10.96 -7.64 -14.47
C GLU A 80 -11.86 -7.87 -13.25
N ARG A 81 -11.28 -8.22 -12.11
CA ARG A 81 -12.03 -8.38 -10.85
C ARG A 81 -12.65 -7.07 -10.36
N LEU A 82 -11.92 -5.96 -10.50
CA LEU A 82 -12.42 -4.63 -10.18
C LEU A 82 -13.69 -4.30 -10.96
N ARG A 83 -13.74 -4.55 -12.28
CA ARG A 83 -14.95 -4.33 -13.10
C ARG A 83 -16.14 -5.17 -12.67
N ARG A 84 -15.88 -6.41 -12.21
CA ARG A 84 -16.93 -7.36 -11.82
C ARG A 84 -17.44 -7.15 -10.39
N GLN A 85 -16.56 -6.75 -9.47
CA GLN A 85 -16.84 -6.71 -8.03
C GLN A 85 -16.83 -5.31 -7.43
N GLY A 86 -16.28 -4.33 -8.14
CA GLY A 86 -16.24 -2.94 -7.69
C GLY A 86 -17.64 -2.33 -7.64
N LEU A 87 -17.90 -1.56 -6.59
CA LEU A 87 -19.19 -0.89 -6.39
C LEU A 87 -19.03 0.58 -6.75
N VAL A 88 -19.60 0.97 -7.89
CA VAL A 88 -19.49 2.34 -8.42
C VAL A 88 -20.44 3.27 -7.68
N HIS A 89 -19.92 4.37 -7.15
CA HIS A 89 -20.68 5.43 -6.51
C HIS A 89 -20.56 6.71 -7.34
N HIS A 90 -21.71 7.21 -7.79
CA HIS A 90 -21.78 8.45 -8.58
C HIS A 90 -21.82 9.71 -7.71
N GLY A 91 -21.94 9.55 -6.40
CA GLY A 91 -21.99 10.63 -5.44
C GLY A 91 -21.62 10.22 -4.04
N ILE A 92 -21.70 11.18 -3.13
CA ILE A 92 -21.56 10.99 -1.70
C ILE A 92 -22.70 11.76 -0.98
N GLU A 93 -23.02 11.37 0.22
CA GLU A 93 -23.96 12.10 1.06
C GLU A 93 -23.25 12.80 2.22
N LEU A 94 -23.60 14.06 2.47
CA LEU A 94 -23.27 14.79 3.68
C LEU A 94 -24.50 14.79 4.61
N SER A 95 -24.32 14.36 5.84
CA SER A 95 -25.37 14.37 6.85
C SER A 95 -24.98 15.31 8.01
N PHE A 96 -25.73 16.36 8.22
CA PHE A 96 -25.50 17.33 9.30
C PHE A 96 -26.81 18.05 9.66
N ASN A 97 -26.95 18.47 10.91
CA ASN A 97 -28.14 19.16 11.42
C ASN A 97 -29.48 18.45 11.08
N GLY A 98 -29.49 17.11 11.17
CA GLY A 98 -30.67 16.28 10.85
C GLY A 98 -31.07 16.25 9.37
N ARG A 99 -30.25 16.78 8.47
CA ARG A 99 -30.49 16.82 7.02
C ARG A 99 -29.43 16.03 6.26
N ARG A 100 -29.83 15.44 5.13
CA ARG A 100 -28.92 14.82 4.16
C ARG A 100 -28.84 15.67 2.91
N HIS A 101 -27.63 15.86 2.42
CA HIS A 101 -27.33 16.56 1.19
C HIS A 101 -26.44 15.69 0.31
N ARG A 102 -26.97 15.25 -0.83
CA ARG A 102 -26.21 14.45 -1.79
C ARG A 102 -25.42 15.36 -2.72
N ILE A 103 -24.13 15.05 -2.87
CA ILE A 103 -23.24 15.66 -3.87
C ILE A 103 -23.11 14.70 -5.05
N ASN A 104 -23.57 15.12 -6.22
CA ASN A 104 -23.45 14.32 -7.44
C ASN A 104 -22.07 14.50 -8.07
N LEU A 105 -21.13 13.64 -7.69
CA LEU A 105 -19.75 13.68 -8.20
C LEU A 105 -19.72 13.48 -9.71
N HIS A 106 -20.51 12.56 -10.24
CA HIS A 106 -20.57 12.25 -11.67
C HIS A 106 -20.92 13.49 -12.51
N GLU A 107 -21.95 14.22 -12.10
CA GLU A 107 -22.36 15.45 -12.78
C GLU A 107 -21.31 16.57 -12.66
N LEU A 108 -20.79 16.80 -11.42
CA LEU A 108 -19.84 17.86 -11.15
C LEU A 108 -18.48 17.67 -11.81
N THR A 109 -18.10 16.43 -12.13
CA THR A 109 -16.77 16.08 -12.66
C THR A 109 -16.78 15.68 -14.14
N GLY A 110 -17.91 15.82 -14.82
CA GLY A 110 -18.04 15.43 -16.23
C GLY A 110 -17.99 13.92 -16.43
N GLY A 111 -18.61 13.13 -15.54
CA GLY A 111 -18.76 11.69 -15.72
C GLY A 111 -17.86 10.81 -14.84
N ARG A 112 -17.03 11.40 -13.96
CA ARG A 112 -16.17 10.61 -13.06
C ARG A 112 -16.96 10.10 -11.86
N ALA A 113 -16.51 8.94 -11.36
CA ALA A 113 -17.10 8.29 -10.19
C ALA A 113 -15.99 7.83 -9.23
N ILE A 114 -16.38 7.40 -8.04
CA ILE A 114 -15.51 6.65 -7.14
C ILE A 114 -15.98 5.19 -7.12
N THR A 115 -15.05 4.26 -6.90
CA THR A 115 -15.38 2.84 -6.86
C THR A 115 -14.93 2.25 -5.53
N VAL A 116 -15.85 1.64 -4.80
CA VAL A 116 -15.50 0.84 -3.63
C VAL A 116 -14.94 -0.49 -4.10
N TYR A 117 -13.66 -0.67 -3.87
CA TYR A 117 -12.91 -1.90 -4.10
C TYR A 117 -11.72 -1.94 -3.15
N GLY A 118 -11.65 -2.96 -2.32
CA GLY A 118 -10.66 -2.99 -1.24
C GLY A 118 -9.23 -2.90 -1.73
N GLN A 119 -8.40 -2.11 -1.05
CA GLN A 119 -6.97 -2.08 -1.32
C GLN A 119 -6.35 -3.49 -1.25
N THR A 120 -6.83 -4.35 -0.37
CA THR A 120 -6.46 -5.76 -0.28
C THR A 120 -6.69 -6.50 -1.59
N GLU A 121 -7.81 -6.24 -2.26
CA GLU A 121 -8.15 -6.87 -3.53
C GLU A 121 -7.26 -6.36 -4.68
N VAL A 122 -6.97 -5.06 -4.70
CA VAL A 122 -6.00 -4.48 -5.65
C VAL A 122 -4.62 -5.13 -5.49
N VAL A 123 -4.17 -5.29 -4.26
CA VAL A 123 -2.86 -5.92 -3.95
C VAL A 123 -2.84 -7.38 -4.40
N LYS A 124 -3.89 -8.16 -4.11
CA LYS A 124 -4.01 -9.56 -4.57
C LYS A 124 -3.97 -9.68 -6.09
N ASP A 125 -4.67 -8.79 -6.79
CA ASP A 125 -4.68 -8.76 -8.26
C ASP A 125 -3.29 -8.48 -8.83
N LEU A 126 -2.58 -7.51 -8.27
CA LEU A 126 -1.24 -7.14 -8.69
C LEU A 126 -0.18 -8.21 -8.35
N ILE A 127 -0.26 -8.83 -7.16
CA ILE A 127 0.61 -9.96 -6.79
C ILE A 127 0.38 -11.11 -7.78
N THR A 128 -0.88 -11.46 -8.04
CA THR A 128 -1.23 -12.52 -9.00
C THR A 128 -0.67 -12.23 -10.38
N ALA A 129 -0.83 -11.01 -10.88
CA ALA A 129 -0.30 -10.61 -12.18
C ALA A 129 1.23 -10.71 -12.25
N ARG A 130 1.93 -10.39 -11.16
CA ARG A 130 3.39 -10.48 -11.09
C ARG A 130 3.89 -11.91 -11.03
N LEU A 131 3.24 -12.76 -10.23
CA LEU A 131 3.60 -14.17 -10.11
C LEU A 131 3.33 -14.96 -11.39
N ASN A 132 2.27 -14.65 -12.11
CA ASN A 132 1.94 -15.29 -13.38
C ASN A 132 3.02 -15.09 -14.47
N VAL A 133 3.83 -14.05 -14.35
CA VAL A 133 4.96 -13.79 -15.29
C VAL A 133 6.31 -14.13 -14.66
N VAL A 134 6.31 -14.78 -13.51
CA VAL A 134 7.53 -15.23 -12.78
C VAL A 134 8.51 -14.07 -12.53
N ALA A 135 8.00 -12.86 -12.34
CA ALA A 135 8.85 -11.69 -12.06
C ALA A 135 9.29 -11.66 -10.59
N PRO A 136 10.55 -11.31 -10.29
CA PRO A 136 11.11 -11.39 -8.93
C PRO A 136 10.33 -10.53 -7.92
N LEU A 137 9.85 -11.19 -6.86
CA LEU A 137 9.13 -10.59 -5.74
C LEU A 137 9.50 -11.34 -4.46
N TYR A 138 10.25 -10.68 -3.59
CA TYR A 138 10.74 -11.24 -2.34
C TYR A 138 9.92 -10.72 -1.17
N PHE A 139 9.27 -11.63 -0.46
CA PHE A 139 8.60 -11.35 0.82
C PHE A 139 9.49 -11.76 1.98
N GLU A 140 9.17 -11.25 3.18
CA GLU A 140 9.85 -11.59 4.43
C GLU A 140 11.35 -11.30 4.39
N VAL A 141 11.74 -10.24 3.66
CA VAL A 141 13.13 -9.82 3.69
C VAL A 141 13.45 -9.08 4.98
N ALA A 142 14.65 -9.28 5.49
CA ALA A 142 15.15 -8.65 6.71
C ALA A 142 16.33 -7.72 6.41
N GLU A 143 16.62 -6.81 7.35
CA GLU A 143 17.80 -5.93 7.33
C GLU A 143 17.94 -5.17 5.99
N THR A 144 16.83 -4.73 5.43
CA THR A 144 16.82 -4.02 4.15
C THR A 144 17.52 -2.66 4.29
N ALA A 145 18.46 -2.39 3.41
CA ALA A 145 19.16 -1.13 3.29
C ALA A 145 19.25 -0.70 1.82
N ILE A 146 19.28 0.61 1.59
CA ILE A 146 19.54 1.21 0.29
C ILE A 146 20.87 1.96 0.36
N ASP A 147 21.75 1.67 -0.59
CA ASP A 147 23.09 2.25 -0.64
C ASP A 147 23.33 2.86 -2.02
N ASP A 148 24.25 3.82 -2.05
CA ASP A 148 24.76 4.44 -3.29
C ASP A 148 23.65 4.97 -4.21
N PHE A 149 22.46 5.30 -3.65
CA PHE A 149 21.27 5.70 -4.41
C PHE A 149 21.41 7.08 -5.10
N ASP A 150 22.40 7.86 -4.73
CA ASP A 150 22.79 9.14 -5.33
C ASP A 150 23.99 9.03 -6.31
N THR A 151 24.37 7.81 -6.68
CA THR A 151 25.43 7.50 -7.63
C THR A 151 24.89 6.76 -8.86
N ASP A 152 25.78 6.39 -9.78
CA ASP A 152 25.43 5.59 -10.98
C ASP A 152 25.26 4.09 -10.67
N LEU A 153 25.44 3.66 -9.43
CA LEU A 153 25.39 2.26 -9.01
C LEU A 153 24.54 2.04 -7.76
N PRO A 154 23.25 2.43 -7.78
CA PRO A 154 22.35 2.18 -6.68
C PRO A 154 22.21 0.71 -6.36
N LYS A 155 22.07 0.39 -5.07
CA LYS A 155 21.86 -1.00 -4.66
C LYS A 155 20.94 -1.12 -3.45
N ILE A 156 20.25 -2.27 -3.38
CA ILE A 156 19.43 -2.67 -2.25
C ILE A 156 20.06 -3.92 -1.64
N ARG A 157 20.37 -3.88 -0.35
CA ARG A 157 20.85 -5.05 0.40
C ARG A 157 19.76 -5.53 1.33
N PHE A 158 19.64 -6.84 1.47
CA PHE A 158 18.68 -7.48 2.36
C PHE A 158 19.09 -8.92 2.67
N HIS A 159 18.47 -9.51 3.69
CA HIS A 159 18.52 -10.94 3.94
C HIS A 159 17.22 -11.60 3.51
N HIS A 160 17.32 -12.73 2.84
CA HIS A 160 16.17 -13.55 2.48
C HIS A 160 16.49 -15.01 2.74
N GLN A 161 15.64 -15.70 3.53
CA GLN A 161 15.83 -17.09 3.94
C GLN A 161 17.20 -17.37 4.59
N GLY A 162 17.74 -16.39 5.34
CA GLY A 162 19.03 -16.48 6.03
C GLY A 162 20.25 -16.16 5.17
N GLU A 163 20.07 -15.89 3.87
CA GLU A 163 21.14 -15.53 2.96
C GLU A 163 21.17 -14.02 2.68
N ALA A 164 22.37 -13.45 2.64
CA ALA A 164 22.59 -12.07 2.24
C ALA A 164 22.42 -11.92 0.72
N GLN A 165 21.63 -10.95 0.30
CA GLN A 165 21.29 -10.65 -1.09
C GLN A 165 21.63 -9.19 -1.40
N GLU A 166 22.03 -8.92 -2.64
CA GLU A 166 22.26 -7.57 -3.14
C GLU A 166 21.64 -7.40 -4.52
N ILE A 167 20.83 -6.37 -4.70
CA ILE A 167 20.26 -5.98 -5.99
C ILE A 167 21.00 -4.74 -6.46
N HIS A 168 21.71 -4.83 -7.57
CA HIS A 168 22.24 -3.70 -8.33
C HIS A 168 21.17 -3.21 -9.31
N CYS A 169 20.90 -1.93 -9.34
CA CYS A 169 19.87 -1.36 -10.21
C CYS A 169 20.31 -0.02 -10.81
N ASP A 170 19.56 0.48 -11.77
CA ASP A 170 19.78 1.83 -12.32
C ASP A 170 19.08 2.88 -11.44
N PHE A 171 17.92 2.51 -10.87
CA PHE A 171 17.15 3.36 -9.98
C PHE A 171 16.54 2.56 -8.83
N ILE A 172 16.35 3.22 -7.69
CA ILE A 172 15.58 2.69 -6.55
C ILE A 172 14.26 3.45 -6.45
N ALA A 173 13.16 2.73 -6.38
CA ALA A 173 11.83 3.27 -6.09
C ALA A 173 11.42 2.94 -4.66
N GLY A 174 11.38 3.95 -3.78
CA GLY A 174 10.89 3.81 -2.40
C GLY A 174 9.36 3.81 -2.37
N CYS A 175 8.77 2.62 -2.18
CA CYS A 175 7.33 2.39 -2.06
C CYS A 175 6.94 1.76 -0.72
N ASP A 176 7.78 1.93 0.29
CA ASP A 176 7.75 1.30 1.61
C ASP A 176 6.88 2.03 2.66
N GLY A 177 6.15 3.05 2.21
CA GLY A 177 5.15 3.75 2.99
C GLY A 177 5.71 4.72 4.02
N PHE A 178 4.85 5.15 4.94
CA PHE A 178 5.18 6.23 5.89
C PHE A 178 6.33 5.88 6.83
N HIS A 179 6.44 4.64 7.27
CA HIS A 179 7.47 4.16 8.21
C HIS A 179 8.63 3.45 7.50
N GLY A 180 8.74 3.58 6.19
CA GLY A 180 9.78 2.95 5.41
C GLY A 180 11.15 3.60 5.56
N ILE A 181 12.18 2.90 5.11
CA ILE A 181 13.59 3.34 5.18
C ILE A 181 13.93 4.38 4.10
N CYS A 182 13.24 4.34 2.96
CA CYS A 182 13.63 5.14 1.80
C CYS A 182 13.50 6.63 2.03
N ARG A 183 12.44 7.08 2.72
CA ARG A 183 12.29 8.50 3.06
C ARG A 183 13.38 8.99 4.02
N ALA A 184 13.77 8.16 4.98
CA ALA A 184 14.81 8.50 5.94
C ALA A 184 16.21 8.60 5.31
N ALA A 185 16.42 7.98 4.14
CA ALA A 185 17.67 8.06 3.40
C ALA A 185 17.84 9.40 2.65
N ILE A 186 16.76 10.15 2.43
CA ILE A 186 16.84 11.48 1.81
C ILE A 186 17.47 12.46 2.79
N ALA A 187 18.49 13.19 2.33
CA ALA A 187 19.18 14.18 3.14
C ALA A 187 18.20 15.22 3.71
N ALA A 188 18.35 15.57 4.99
CA ALA A 188 17.41 16.42 5.71
C ALA A 188 17.28 17.84 5.10
N ASP A 189 18.30 18.35 4.44
CA ASP A 189 18.30 19.64 3.74
C ASP A 189 17.49 19.61 2.43
N ARG A 190 17.17 18.41 1.91
CA ARG A 190 16.35 18.21 0.71
C ARG A 190 14.91 17.81 1.00
N LEU A 191 14.58 17.61 2.27
CA LEU A 191 13.27 17.12 2.69
C LEU A 191 12.57 18.16 3.57
N GLN A 192 11.46 18.71 3.11
CA GLN A 192 10.59 19.52 3.94
C GLN A 192 9.42 18.66 4.45
N ILE A 193 9.36 18.45 5.76
CA ILE A 193 8.32 17.65 6.41
C ILE A 193 7.33 18.59 7.09
N PHE A 194 6.05 18.44 6.75
CA PHE A 194 4.93 19.03 7.48
C PHE A 194 4.19 17.90 8.21
N GLU A 195 4.11 18.02 9.54
CA GLU A 195 3.43 17.02 10.38
C GLU A 195 2.45 17.72 11.32
N ARG A 196 1.24 17.17 11.42
CA ARG A 196 0.21 17.63 12.36
C ARG A 196 -0.46 16.43 13.01
N THR A 197 -0.41 16.39 14.34
CA THR A 197 -1.14 15.40 15.14
C THR A 197 -2.53 15.94 15.48
N TYR A 198 -3.55 15.15 15.20
CA TYR A 198 -4.94 15.46 15.58
C TYR A 198 -5.28 14.78 16.90
N PRO A 199 -6.04 15.44 17.80
CA PRO A 199 -6.37 14.91 19.13
C PRO A 199 -7.54 13.92 19.11
N PHE A 200 -7.64 13.08 18.09
CA PHE A 200 -8.67 12.06 17.97
C PHE A 200 -8.18 10.84 17.18
N GLY A 201 -8.84 9.72 17.41
CA GLY A 201 -8.66 8.48 16.68
C GLY A 201 -9.89 8.10 15.85
N TRP A 202 -9.80 6.95 15.18
CA TRP A 202 -10.88 6.38 14.40
C TRP A 202 -11.14 4.95 14.84
N LEU A 203 -12.32 4.67 15.37
CA LEU A 203 -12.81 3.32 15.55
C LEU A 203 -13.34 2.82 14.20
N GLY A 204 -12.69 1.79 13.65
CA GLY A 204 -13.10 1.13 12.40
C GLY A 204 -13.88 -0.14 12.70
N ILE A 205 -15.10 -0.25 12.20
CA ILE A 205 -15.98 -1.41 12.40
C ILE A 205 -16.33 -2.00 11.03
N LEU A 206 -16.25 -3.31 10.90
CA LEU A 206 -16.84 -4.08 9.81
C LEU A 206 -17.98 -4.90 10.40
N ALA A 207 -19.18 -4.73 9.88
CA ALA A 207 -20.37 -5.44 10.34
C ALA A 207 -21.02 -6.21 9.19
N GLU A 208 -21.37 -7.46 9.43
CA GLU A 208 -22.23 -8.24 8.56
C GLU A 208 -23.67 -7.73 8.66
N SER A 209 -23.91 -6.62 8.00
CA SER A 209 -25.20 -5.94 7.99
C SER A 209 -25.42 -5.22 6.67
N LYS A 210 -26.67 -5.10 6.27
CA LYS A 210 -27.02 -4.36 5.05
C LYS A 210 -26.59 -2.90 5.19
N PRO A 211 -25.83 -2.35 4.22
CA PRO A 211 -25.41 -0.96 4.24
C PRO A 211 -26.59 0.02 4.31
N PRO A 212 -26.44 1.13 5.06
CA PRO A 212 -27.51 2.13 5.21
C PRO A 212 -27.74 2.97 3.94
N SER A 213 -26.80 2.95 3.02
CA SER A 213 -26.85 3.65 1.74
C SER A 213 -26.03 2.89 0.69
N LYS A 214 -26.34 3.13 -0.58
CA LYS A 214 -25.53 2.66 -1.72
C LYS A 214 -24.31 3.54 -1.98
N GLU A 215 -24.23 4.72 -1.35
CA GLU A 215 -23.12 5.67 -1.46
C GLU A 215 -22.56 5.97 -0.07
N LEU A 216 -21.37 6.55 -0.02
CA LEU A 216 -20.72 6.98 1.22
C LEU A 216 -21.55 8.07 1.93
N ILE A 217 -21.70 7.97 3.24
CA ILE A 217 -22.32 9.00 4.07
C ILE A 217 -21.28 9.57 5.02
N TYR A 218 -20.98 10.85 4.90
CA TYR A 218 -20.17 11.62 5.84
C TYR A 218 -21.12 12.32 6.83
N CYS A 219 -21.12 11.89 8.08
CA CYS A 219 -22.02 12.38 9.10
C CYS A 219 -21.28 13.24 10.13
N ASN A 220 -21.68 14.50 10.24
CA ASN A 220 -21.24 15.40 11.31
C ASN A 220 -22.35 15.56 12.34
N HIS A 221 -22.02 15.38 13.61
CA HIS A 221 -22.92 15.49 14.75
C HIS A 221 -22.21 16.20 15.91
N GLU A 222 -22.94 16.76 16.86
CA GLU A 222 -22.37 17.39 18.06
C GLU A 222 -21.46 16.46 18.87
N ARG A 223 -21.69 15.15 18.84
CA ARG A 223 -20.87 14.12 19.48
C ARG A 223 -19.66 13.66 18.64
N GLY A 224 -19.40 14.27 17.49
CA GLY A 224 -18.27 13.92 16.64
C GLY A 224 -18.67 13.58 15.21
N PHE A 225 -17.82 12.81 14.53
CA PHE A 225 -17.94 12.48 13.13
C PHE A 225 -18.05 10.97 12.91
N ALA A 226 -18.87 10.57 11.94
CA ALA A 226 -18.94 9.18 11.48
C ALA A 226 -18.93 9.10 9.95
N LEU A 227 -18.33 8.05 9.42
CA LEU A 227 -18.38 7.70 8.00
C LEU A 227 -19.03 6.33 7.87
N PHE A 228 -20.04 6.25 7.00
CA PHE A 228 -20.71 5.00 6.63
C PHE A 228 -20.35 4.65 5.19
N SER A 229 -19.93 3.43 4.94
CA SER A 229 -19.68 2.94 3.60
C SER A 229 -20.11 1.49 3.46
N MET A 230 -20.58 1.11 2.27
CA MET A 230 -20.70 -0.30 1.96
C MET A 230 -19.30 -0.87 1.62
N ARG A 231 -19.04 -2.10 2.08
CA ARG A 231 -17.85 -2.84 1.70
C ARG A 231 -18.19 -3.89 0.64
N THR A 232 -19.33 -4.52 0.84
CA THR A 232 -20.07 -5.37 -0.09
C THR A 232 -21.57 -5.08 0.07
N PRO A 233 -22.46 -5.66 -0.72
CA PRO A 233 -23.90 -5.55 -0.47
C PRO A 233 -24.37 -6.05 0.91
N GLU A 234 -23.58 -6.92 1.55
CA GLU A 234 -23.87 -7.55 2.84
C GLU A 234 -23.04 -7.01 4.00
N ILE A 235 -21.94 -6.26 3.71
CA ILE A 235 -21.01 -5.76 4.73
C ILE A 235 -20.99 -4.25 4.73
N THR A 236 -21.28 -3.69 5.90
CA THR A 236 -21.12 -2.26 6.19
C THR A 236 -19.77 -2.00 6.84
N ARG A 237 -19.09 -0.94 6.41
CA ARG A 237 -17.91 -0.40 7.07
C ARG A 237 -18.24 0.94 7.70
N LEU A 238 -17.90 1.09 8.96
CA LEU A 238 -18.10 2.28 9.75
C LEU A 238 -16.76 2.82 10.24
N TYR A 239 -16.62 4.15 10.25
CA TYR A 239 -15.58 4.84 11.00
C TYR A 239 -16.28 5.81 11.95
N ILE A 240 -15.92 5.74 13.23
CA ILE A 240 -16.44 6.63 14.26
C ILE A 240 -15.24 7.38 14.85
N GLN A 241 -15.33 8.70 14.89
CA GLN A 241 -14.34 9.52 15.57
C GLN A 241 -14.44 9.29 17.08
N CYS A 242 -13.30 9.04 17.71
CA CYS A 242 -13.18 8.76 19.14
C CYS A 242 -11.95 9.45 19.73
N GLU A 243 -11.82 9.45 21.04
CA GLU A 243 -10.59 9.86 21.72
C GLU A 243 -9.41 9.01 21.26
N ALA A 244 -8.22 9.61 21.10
CA ALA A 244 -7.05 8.92 20.53
C ALA A 244 -6.62 7.67 21.33
N ASN A 245 -6.87 7.66 22.64
CA ASN A 245 -6.51 6.59 23.58
C ASN A 245 -7.74 5.88 24.16
N ASP A 246 -8.89 5.99 23.51
CA ASP A 246 -10.12 5.36 24.00
C ASP A 246 -10.00 3.83 23.97
N ALA A 247 -10.40 3.20 25.06
CA ALA A 247 -10.33 1.75 25.17
C ALA A 247 -11.49 1.09 24.41
N LEU A 248 -11.21 -0.01 23.69
CA LEU A 248 -12.25 -0.77 22.98
C LEU A 248 -13.38 -1.21 23.90
N ALA A 249 -13.09 -1.46 25.19
CA ALA A 249 -14.10 -1.82 26.20
C ALA A 249 -15.17 -0.73 26.42
N ASN A 250 -14.89 0.52 26.07
CA ASN A 250 -15.87 1.63 26.16
C ASN A 250 -16.89 1.61 25.01
N TRP A 251 -16.71 0.71 24.04
CA TRP A 251 -17.51 0.55 22.83
C TRP A 251 -18.22 -0.81 22.80
N SER A 252 -18.49 -1.40 23.96
CA SER A 252 -19.32 -2.61 24.08
C SER A 252 -20.79 -2.30 23.77
N ASP A 253 -21.53 -3.32 23.35
CA ASP A 253 -22.98 -3.29 23.08
C ASP A 253 -23.82 -2.83 24.29
#